data_16d41e4180ae5115b174def2e053af6d
#
_entry.id   16d41e4180ae5115b174def2e053af6d
#
_cell.length_a   1.000
_cell.length_b   1.000
_cell.length_c   1.000
_cell.angle_alpha   90.00
_cell.angle_beta   90.00
_cell.angle_gamma   90.00
#
_symmetry.space_group_name_H-M   'P 1'
#
loop_
_entity.id
_entity.type
_entity.pdbx_description
1 polymer ?
#
loop_
_entity_poly.entity_id
_entity_poly.type
_entity_poly.pdbx_seq_one_letter_code
_entity_poly.pdbx_strand_id
1 'polypeptide(L)'
;LLDPAKANELIPGTLSINSPAINTQIDAYNTELQRYMKLNSDNSGNNPIVQDLGNGLASTRRSIIATLDSYISTLQIQLAALRREEALTNQRISSVPTQEKQILDIVRQQKIKEELYLYLLNKREENARARSTVHTAPRAPCRPIPC
;
A
#
# COMPACT_ATOMS: atom_id res chain seq x y z
N LEU A 1 31.40 -10.70 9.97
CA LEU A 1 31.11 -11.41 11.23
C LEU A 1 31.22 -12.93 11.10
N LEU A 2 30.89 -13.52 9.97
CA LEU A 2 30.95 -14.98 9.74
C LEU A 2 32.35 -15.48 9.39
N ASP A 3 33.26 -14.59 8.99
CA ASP A 3 34.62 -14.96 8.62
C ASP A 3 35.52 -15.06 9.87
N PRO A 4 36.13 -16.23 10.18
CA PRO A 4 36.98 -16.39 11.32
C PRO A 4 38.25 -15.53 11.23
N ALA A 5 38.73 -15.17 10.03
CA ALA A 5 39.88 -14.28 9.83
C ALA A 5 39.62 -12.85 10.37
N LYS A 6 38.34 -12.44 10.46
CA LYS A 6 37.91 -11.11 10.94
C LYS A 6 37.42 -11.13 12.39
N ALA A 7 37.77 -12.17 13.15
CA ALA A 7 37.30 -12.31 14.53
C ALA A 7 37.74 -11.16 15.46
N ASN A 8 38.87 -10.53 15.14
CA ASN A 8 39.48 -9.46 15.93
C ASN A 8 39.28 -8.06 15.28
N GLU A 9 38.35 -7.92 14.35
CA GLU A 9 38.05 -6.65 13.70
C GLU A 9 36.89 -5.95 14.40
N LEU A 10 37.02 -4.65 14.64
CA LEU A 10 35.93 -3.82 15.19
C LEU A 10 34.76 -3.79 14.21
N ILE A 11 33.55 -3.97 14.74
CA ILE A 11 32.32 -3.83 13.96
C ILE A 11 32.05 -2.34 13.75
N PRO A 12 31.92 -1.83 12.49
CA PRO A 12 31.62 -0.42 12.29
C PRO A 12 30.26 -0.06 12.91
N GLY A 13 30.26 0.92 13.81
CA GLY A 13 29.03 1.45 14.44
C GLY A 13 28.10 2.22 13.49
N THR A 14 28.55 2.46 12.25
CA THR A 14 27.81 3.18 11.20
C THR A 14 26.84 2.30 10.41
N LEU A 15 26.63 1.06 10.83
CA LEU A 15 25.53 0.26 10.30
C LEU A 15 24.25 0.97 10.69
N SER A 16 23.61 1.66 9.73
CA SER A 16 22.32 2.37 9.90
C SER A 16 21.18 1.39 10.15
N ILE A 17 21.39 0.47 11.10
CA ILE A 17 20.38 -0.47 11.54
C ILE A 17 19.47 0.29 12.51
N ASN A 18 18.21 0.45 12.14
CA ASN A 18 17.22 1.14 12.95
C ASN A 18 16.75 0.25 14.12
N SER A 19 17.73 -0.32 14.85
CA SER A 19 17.50 -1.18 16.02
C SER A 19 18.46 -0.79 17.14
N PRO A 20 17.99 -0.07 18.16
CA PRO A 20 18.83 0.34 19.31
C PRO A 20 19.45 -0.84 20.02
N ALA A 21 18.75 -1.98 20.09
CA ALA A 21 19.24 -3.19 20.75
C ALA A 21 20.49 -3.77 20.06
N ILE A 22 20.52 -3.78 18.73
CA ILE A 22 21.69 -4.25 17.96
C ILE A 22 22.87 -3.29 18.13
N ASN A 23 22.62 -2.00 18.07
CA ASN A 23 23.66 -0.99 18.23
C ASN A 23 24.32 -1.11 19.61
N THR A 24 23.52 -1.26 20.68
CA THR A 24 24.06 -1.46 22.05
C THR A 24 24.90 -2.73 22.16
N GLN A 25 24.51 -3.82 21.51
CA GLN A 25 25.29 -5.07 21.50
C GLN A 25 26.62 -4.90 20.73
N ILE A 26 26.61 -4.18 19.62
CA ILE A 26 27.82 -3.87 18.82
C ILE A 26 28.78 -3.00 19.65
N ASP A 27 28.28 -1.98 20.32
CA ASP A 27 29.10 -1.09 21.15
C ASP A 27 29.74 -1.86 22.34
N ALA A 28 28.97 -2.71 22.99
CA ALA A 28 29.47 -3.59 24.06
C ALA A 28 30.57 -4.54 23.53
N TYR A 29 30.31 -5.19 22.38
CA TYR A 29 31.29 -6.06 21.73
C TYR A 29 32.59 -5.31 21.39
N ASN A 30 32.49 -4.14 20.77
CA ASN A 30 33.65 -3.35 20.40
C ASN A 30 34.47 -2.90 21.63
N THR A 31 33.80 -2.54 22.72
CA THR A 31 34.45 -2.17 23.97
C THR A 31 35.20 -3.34 24.59
N GLU A 32 34.57 -4.51 24.65
CA GLU A 32 35.24 -5.74 25.15
C GLU A 32 36.39 -6.19 24.25
N LEU A 33 36.26 -6.05 22.92
CA LEU A 33 37.29 -6.41 21.96
C LEU A 33 38.54 -5.49 22.13
N GLN A 34 38.35 -4.18 22.34
CA GLN A 34 39.46 -3.27 22.62
C GLN A 34 40.18 -3.66 23.92
N ARG A 35 39.41 -4.06 24.95
CA ARG A 35 40.03 -4.53 26.21
C ARG A 35 40.80 -5.83 26.02
N TYR A 36 40.25 -6.76 25.24
CA TYR A 36 40.90 -8.03 24.89
C TYR A 36 42.23 -7.77 24.15
N MET A 37 42.21 -6.91 23.12
CA MET A 37 43.40 -6.58 22.34
C MET A 37 44.49 -6.00 23.24
N LYS A 38 44.14 -5.08 24.15
CA LYS A 38 45.06 -4.45 25.09
C LYS A 38 45.70 -5.48 26.05
N LEU A 39 44.91 -6.37 26.62
CA LEU A 39 45.41 -7.40 27.54
C LEU A 39 46.22 -8.48 26.84
N ASN A 40 45.88 -8.79 25.59
CA ASN A 40 46.61 -9.78 24.79
C ASN A 40 47.95 -9.25 24.25
N SER A 41 48.09 -7.91 24.05
CA SER A 41 49.36 -7.31 23.69
C SER A 41 50.34 -7.29 24.85
N ASP A 42 49.85 -7.13 26.08
CA ASP A 42 50.68 -6.98 27.27
C ASP A 42 51.07 -8.33 27.92
N ASN A 43 50.32 -9.42 27.61
CA ASN A 43 50.51 -10.73 28.20
C ASN A 43 50.67 -11.82 27.14
N SER A 44 51.76 -12.57 27.22
CA SER A 44 51.99 -13.80 26.48
C SER A 44 50.83 -14.81 26.71
N GLY A 45 49.92 -14.97 25.77
CA GLY A 45 48.81 -15.95 25.54
C GLY A 45 48.30 -16.94 26.57
N ASN A 46 48.90 -17.02 27.75
CA ASN A 46 48.57 -18.05 28.77
C ASN A 46 47.78 -17.49 29.97
N ASN A 47 47.27 -16.26 29.87
CA ASN A 47 46.50 -15.68 30.98
C ASN A 47 45.03 -16.15 30.91
N PRO A 48 44.52 -16.81 31.97
CA PRO A 48 43.11 -17.32 32.01
C PRO A 48 42.10 -16.20 31.80
N ILE A 49 42.40 -14.95 32.25
CA ILE A 49 41.52 -13.81 32.06
C ILE A 49 41.37 -13.47 30.54
N VAL A 50 42.43 -13.60 29.76
CA VAL A 50 42.38 -13.35 28.32
C VAL A 50 41.59 -14.45 27.61
N GLN A 51 41.69 -15.71 28.05
CA GLN A 51 40.94 -16.82 27.52
C GLN A 51 39.44 -16.65 27.81
N ASP A 52 39.08 -16.28 29.05
CA ASP A 52 37.69 -16.04 29.44
C ASP A 52 37.08 -14.88 28.65
N LEU A 53 37.83 -13.79 28.46
CA LEU A 53 37.41 -12.65 27.66
C LEU A 53 37.21 -13.03 26.17
N GLY A 54 38.08 -13.85 25.62
CA GLY A 54 37.98 -14.40 24.26
C GLY A 54 36.73 -15.28 24.08
N ASN A 55 36.42 -16.13 25.06
CA ASN A 55 35.22 -16.95 25.07
C ASN A 55 33.95 -16.09 25.16
N GLY A 56 33.98 -15.05 26.01
CA GLY A 56 32.90 -14.04 26.13
C GLY A 56 32.63 -13.34 24.81
N LEU A 57 33.69 -12.84 24.15
CA LEU A 57 33.60 -12.21 22.83
C LEU A 57 33.00 -13.14 21.77
N ALA A 58 33.42 -14.41 21.74
CA ALA A 58 32.85 -15.40 20.82
C ALA A 58 31.36 -15.67 21.10
N SER A 59 30.94 -15.62 22.35
CA SER A 59 29.54 -15.75 22.75
C SER A 59 28.72 -14.53 22.32
N THR A 60 29.21 -13.31 22.61
CA THR A 60 28.55 -12.06 22.24
C THR A 60 28.43 -11.94 20.72
N ARG A 61 29.47 -12.34 19.97
CA ARG A 61 29.44 -12.38 18.49
C ARG A 61 28.32 -13.30 17.97
N ARG A 62 28.18 -14.50 18.55
CA ARG A 62 27.09 -15.42 18.17
C ARG A 62 25.71 -14.84 18.47
N SER A 63 25.56 -14.16 19.60
CA SER A 63 24.34 -13.47 19.97
C SER A 63 23.98 -12.36 18.99
N ILE A 64 24.95 -11.55 18.58
CA ILE A 64 24.75 -10.49 17.56
C ILE A 64 24.27 -11.09 16.24
N ILE A 65 24.92 -12.18 15.77
CA ILE A 65 24.52 -12.85 14.53
C ILE A 65 23.09 -13.37 14.64
N ALA A 66 22.72 -14.04 15.71
CA ALA A 66 21.37 -14.56 15.92
C ALA A 66 20.31 -13.42 15.95
N THR A 67 20.66 -12.30 16.57
CA THR A 67 19.76 -11.11 16.61
C THR A 67 19.59 -10.51 15.22
N LEU A 68 20.68 -10.43 14.42
CA LEU A 68 20.63 -9.95 13.03
C LEU A 68 19.79 -10.88 12.14
N ASP A 69 19.95 -12.19 12.27
CA ASP A 69 19.16 -13.17 11.50
C ASP A 69 17.66 -13.05 11.82
N SER A 70 17.34 -12.88 13.10
CA SER A 70 15.96 -12.62 13.54
C SER A 70 15.40 -11.32 12.97
N TYR A 71 16.21 -10.26 12.94
CA TYR A 71 15.81 -8.97 12.36
C TYR A 71 15.59 -9.06 10.85
N ILE A 72 16.49 -9.73 10.13
CA ILE A 72 16.34 -10.00 8.69
C ILE A 72 15.04 -10.79 8.42
N SER A 73 14.77 -11.83 9.20
CA SER A 73 13.53 -12.60 9.07
C SER A 73 12.28 -11.73 9.28
N THR A 74 12.30 -10.87 10.28
CA THR A 74 11.21 -9.90 10.54
C THR A 74 11.00 -8.96 9.35
N LEU A 75 12.07 -8.40 8.80
CA LEU A 75 11.99 -7.53 7.62
C LEU A 75 11.47 -8.26 6.38
N GLN A 76 11.84 -9.52 6.20
CA GLN A 76 11.33 -10.34 5.09
C GLN A 76 9.81 -10.57 5.20
N ILE A 77 9.32 -10.82 6.42
CA ILE A 77 7.87 -10.96 6.69
C ILE A 77 7.13 -9.66 6.39
N GLN A 78 7.65 -8.52 6.85
CA GLN A 78 7.07 -7.21 6.59
C GLN A 78 7.05 -6.89 5.09
N LEU A 79 8.15 -7.17 4.39
CA LEU A 79 8.23 -6.97 2.94
C LEU A 79 7.19 -7.84 2.20
N ALA A 80 7.03 -9.10 2.61
CA ALA A 80 6.03 -9.99 2.01
C ALA A 80 4.60 -9.50 2.27
N ALA A 81 4.32 -8.95 3.45
CA ALA A 81 3.02 -8.37 3.79
C ALA A 81 2.72 -7.13 2.92
N LEU A 82 3.68 -6.20 2.81
CA LEU A 82 3.55 -5.01 1.97
C LEU A 82 3.34 -5.35 0.49
N ARG A 83 4.05 -6.34 -0.04
CA ARG A 83 3.85 -6.79 -1.42
C ARG A 83 2.46 -7.38 -1.66
N ARG A 84 1.88 -8.07 -0.67
CA ARG A 84 0.49 -8.56 -0.76
C ARG A 84 -0.51 -7.41 -0.78
N GLU A 85 -0.32 -6.42 0.07
CA GLU A 85 -1.17 -5.23 0.12
C GLU A 85 -1.09 -4.42 -1.17
N GLU A 86 0.11 -4.25 -1.72
CA GLU A 86 0.33 -3.63 -3.03
C GLU A 86 -0.41 -4.38 -4.15
N ALA A 87 -0.31 -5.70 -4.20
CA ALA A 87 -1.00 -6.51 -5.20
C ALA A 87 -2.54 -6.36 -5.10
N LEU A 88 -3.10 -6.37 -3.89
CA LEU A 88 -4.53 -6.16 -3.65
C LEU A 88 -4.97 -4.75 -4.08
N THR A 89 -4.16 -3.74 -3.78
CA THR A 89 -4.44 -2.35 -4.16
C THR A 89 -4.40 -2.19 -5.68
N ASN A 90 -3.40 -2.75 -6.35
CA ASN A 90 -3.30 -2.74 -7.80
C ASN A 90 -4.46 -3.47 -8.48
N GLN A 91 -4.93 -4.58 -7.90
CA GLN A 91 -6.13 -5.27 -8.38
C GLN A 91 -7.39 -4.39 -8.26
N ARG A 92 -7.55 -3.67 -7.15
CA ARG A 92 -8.67 -2.72 -6.99
C ARG A 92 -8.59 -1.59 -8.01
N ILE A 93 -7.41 -0.98 -8.18
CA ILE A 93 -7.18 0.09 -9.14
C ILE A 93 -7.50 -0.39 -10.57
N SER A 94 -7.10 -1.59 -10.95
CA SER A 94 -7.35 -2.15 -12.29
C SER A 94 -8.84 -2.41 -12.56
N SER A 95 -9.67 -2.59 -11.54
CA SER A 95 -11.11 -2.79 -11.68
C SER A 95 -11.91 -1.48 -11.82
N VAL A 96 -11.36 -0.34 -11.38
CA VAL A 96 -12.03 0.98 -11.40
C VAL A 96 -12.46 1.42 -12.81
N PRO A 97 -11.61 1.33 -13.87
CA PRO A 97 -12.00 1.75 -15.21
C PRO A 97 -13.21 0.97 -15.77
N THR A 98 -13.34 -0.30 -15.40
CA THR A 98 -14.49 -1.12 -15.82
C THR A 98 -15.78 -0.66 -15.14
N GLN A 99 -15.72 -0.34 -13.85
CA GLN A 99 -16.86 0.18 -13.10
C GLN A 99 -17.28 1.58 -13.58
N GLU A 100 -16.32 2.47 -13.84
CA GLU A 100 -16.58 3.78 -14.41
C GLU A 100 -17.28 3.71 -15.75
N LYS A 101 -16.82 2.82 -16.64
CA LYS A 101 -17.47 2.58 -17.95
C LYS A 101 -18.92 2.14 -17.77
N GLN A 102 -19.19 1.21 -16.86
CA GLN A 102 -20.56 0.75 -16.59
C GLN A 102 -21.46 1.89 -16.07
N ILE A 103 -20.94 2.71 -15.17
CA ILE A 103 -21.67 3.87 -14.64
C ILE A 103 -21.98 4.87 -15.76
N LEU A 104 -21.00 5.19 -16.60
CA LEU A 104 -21.20 6.08 -17.76
C LEU A 104 -22.25 5.56 -18.73
N ASP A 105 -22.27 4.26 -18.99
CA ASP A 105 -23.28 3.64 -19.86
C ASP A 105 -24.69 3.72 -19.25
N ILE A 106 -24.82 3.50 -17.95
CA ILE A 106 -26.09 3.63 -17.22
C ILE A 106 -26.58 5.09 -17.25
N VAL A 107 -25.70 6.06 -16.95
CA VAL A 107 -26.03 7.48 -16.99
C VAL A 107 -26.47 7.91 -18.39
N ARG A 108 -25.80 7.45 -19.44
CA ARG A 108 -26.19 7.71 -20.82
C ARG A 108 -27.58 7.15 -21.15
N GLN A 109 -27.86 5.91 -20.76
CA GLN A 109 -29.17 5.31 -20.94
C GLN A 109 -30.26 6.04 -20.19
N GLN A 110 -29.98 6.48 -18.97
CA GLN A 110 -30.91 7.27 -18.18
C GLN A 110 -31.25 8.58 -18.89
N LYS A 111 -30.25 9.30 -19.38
CA LYS A 111 -30.45 10.56 -20.10
C LYS A 111 -31.29 10.39 -21.36
N ILE A 112 -31.03 9.36 -22.16
CA ILE A 112 -31.83 9.04 -23.37
C ILE A 112 -33.29 8.76 -22.98
N LYS A 113 -33.53 7.99 -21.94
CA LYS A 113 -34.91 7.70 -21.45
C LYS A 113 -35.61 8.96 -20.96
N GLU A 114 -34.91 9.84 -20.27
CA GLU A 114 -35.45 11.11 -19.78
C GLU A 114 -35.83 12.04 -20.96
N GLU A 115 -34.96 12.20 -21.93
CA GLU A 115 -35.24 13.00 -23.15
C GLU A 115 -36.44 12.43 -23.94
N LEU A 116 -36.49 11.11 -24.08
CA LEU A 116 -37.63 10.45 -24.73
C LEU A 116 -38.95 10.63 -23.95
N TYR A 117 -38.89 10.53 -22.64
CA TYR A 117 -40.07 10.76 -21.79
C TYR A 117 -40.58 12.20 -21.94
N LEU A 118 -39.69 13.19 -21.87
CA LEU A 118 -40.06 14.59 -22.05
C LEU A 118 -40.63 14.84 -23.45
N TYR A 119 -40.04 14.24 -24.50
CA TYR A 119 -40.55 14.34 -25.85
C TYR A 119 -41.98 13.77 -25.97
N LEU A 120 -42.22 12.58 -25.42
CA LEU A 120 -43.53 11.93 -25.45
C LEU A 120 -44.57 12.72 -24.63
N LEU A 121 -44.16 13.31 -23.50
CA LEU A 121 -45.02 14.18 -22.70
C LEU A 121 -45.46 15.40 -23.48
N ASN A 122 -44.53 16.10 -24.15
CA ASN A 122 -44.79 17.25 -25.00
C ASN A 122 -45.75 16.86 -26.17
N LYS A 123 -45.54 15.73 -26.80
CA LYS A 123 -46.39 15.25 -27.90
C LYS A 123 -47.79 14.90 -27.40
N ARG A 124 -47.93 14.36 -26.19
CA ARG A 124 -49.24 14.10 -25.57
C ARG A 124 -49.97 15.41 -25.31
N GLU A 125 -49.29 16.44 -24.81
CA GLU A 125 -49.93 17.76 -24.57
C GLU A 125 -50.31 18.47 -25.87
N GLU A 126 -49.46 18.43 -26.91
CA GLU A 126 -49.81 18.95 -28.25
C GLU A 126 -51.09 18.29 -28.80
N ASN A 127 -51.16 16.97 -28.73
CA ASN A 127 -52.34 16.22 -29.17
C ASN A 127 -53.57 16.55 -28.35
N ALA A 128 -53.45 16.76 -27.02
CA ALA A 128 -54.56 17.15 -26.17
C ALA A 128 -55.09 18.54 -26.53
N ARG A 129 -54.16 19.50 -26.79
CA ARG A 129 -54.52 20.87 -27.26
C ARG A 129 -55.19 20.83 -28.65
N ALA A 130 -54.65 20.06 -29.60
CA ALA A 130 -55.25 19.91 -30.93
C ALA A 130 -56.68 19.37 -30.87
N ARG A 131 -56.97 18.38 -29.98
CA ARG A 131 -58.31 17.87 -29.77
C ARG A 131 -59.26 18.90 -29.15
N SER A 132 -58.78 19.71 -28.22
CA SER A 132 -59.64 20.78 -27.63
C SER A 132 -60.00 21.88 -28.61
N THR A 133 -59.09 22.25 -29.56
CA THR A 133 -59.37 23.25 -30.58
C THR A 133 -60.37 22.75 -31.65
N VAL A 134 -60.32 21.46 -31.98
CA VAL A 134 -61.34 20.85 -32.92
C VAL A 134 -62.72 20.83 -32.30
N HIS A 135 -62.85 20.72 -31.00
CA HIS A 135 -64.16 20.72 -30.34
C HIS A 135 -64.76 22.09 -30.13
N THR A 136 -63.95 23.16 -30.25
CA THR A 136 -64.37 24.56 -30.07
C THR A 136 -64.61 25.29 -31.41
N ALA A 137 -64.52 24.63 -32.54
CA ALA A 137 -64.84 25.22 -33.83
C ALA A 137 -66.37 25.52 -33.88
N PRO A 138 -66.76 26.77 -34.05
CA PRO A 138 -68.21 27.13 -34.13
C PRO A 138 -68.77 26.45 -35.37
N ARG A 139 -69.86 25.67 -35.16
CA ARG A 139 -70.67 25.07 -36.24
C ARG A 139 -71.20 26.18 -37.10
N ALA A 140 -70.70 26.27 -38.33
CA ALA A 140 -71.15 27.27 -39.29
C ALA A 140 -72.70 27.23 -39.40
N PRO A 141 -73.40 28.36 -39.35
CA PRO A 141 -74.89 28.37 -39.52
C PRO A 141 -75.23 27.91 -40.92
N CYS A 142 -76.15 26.98 -41.01
CA CYS A 142 -76.72 26.54 -42.27
C CYS A 142 -77.34 27.76 -42.96
N ARG A 143 -76.85 28.13 -44.13
CA ARG A 143 -77.52 29.10 -45.04
C ARG A 143 -78.83 28.46 -45.54
N PRO A 144 -79.93 29.14 -45.37
CA PRO A 144 -81.20 28.70 -46.03
C PRO A 144 -81.04 28.90 -47.53
N ILE A 145 -81.39 27.90 -48.30
CA ILE A 145 -81.53 27.93 -49.77
C ILE A 145 -82.80 28.73 -50.11
N PRO A 146 -82.75 29.81 -50.97
CA PRO A 146 -83.97 30.47 -51.42
C PRO A 146 -84.63 29.60 -52.51
N CYS A 147 -85.94 29.50 -52.37
CA CYS A 147 -86.85 28.93 -53.45
C CYS A 147 -86.71 29.67 -54.76
#